data_6d2840d9c1294494f152ea2cab962d02
#
_entry.id   6d2840d9c1294494f152ea2cab962d02
#
_cell.length_a   1.000
_cell.length_b   1.000
_cell.length_c   1.000
_cell.angle_alpha   90.00
_cell.angle_beta   90.00
_cell.angle_gamma   90.00
#
_symmetry.space_group_name_H-M   'P 1'
#
loop_
_entity.id
_entity.type
_entity.pdbx_description
1 polymer ?
#
loop_
_entity_poly.entity_id
_entity_poly.type
_entity_poly.pdbx_seq_one_letter_code
_entity_poly.pdbx_strand_id
1 'polypeptide(L)'
;LVHTTKKNHACFDFDIRFPKMPSYLRRSAIRHALGTVASYKTRLNLWEKTDGKSGKPKLVYENHAMPVFYRDVMYREGAEGKDEAYLKLYDGHDWKWFCVRLEHTDVEYLQKNWSGKKASAPTLEKRHHKYFLRFFYTEEAALSQTPVQEQVICSVDLGINTDAVCTIMRADGTVLGRKFIDHPSEKDRMYRTLGRIRRFQREHSSAQSRGRWAYTKRLNTELGRTIAGAIGKNAEENHADVIVFEALEM
;
A
#
# COMPACT_ATOMS: atom_id res chain seq x y z
N LEU A 1 5.82 19.44 19.05
CA LEU A 1 4.50 19.47 19.71
C LEU A 1 3.51 20.25 18.87
N VAL A 2 2.27 19.79 18.83
CA VAL A 2 1.19 20.36 17.98
C VAL A 2 0.48 21.54 18.68
N HIS A 3 0.52 21.56 20.01
CA HIS A 3 -0.02 22.60 20.85
C HIS A 3 0.79 22.69 22.16
N THR A 4 0.80 23.85 22.74
CA THR A 4 1.45 24.10 24.02
C THR A 4 0.68 23.43 25.15
N THR A 5 1.38 22.73 26.03
CA THR A 5 0.87 22.16 27.27
C THR A 5 1.57 22.81 28.47
N LYS A 6 1.04 22.59 29.69
CA LYS A 6 1.69 23.08 30.93
C LYS A 6 3.14 22.61 31.08
N LYS A 7 3.47 21.41 30.56
CA LYS A 7 4.81 20.80 30.69
C LYS A 7 5.72 21.07 29.51
N ASN A 8 5.17 21.30 28.31
CA ASN A 8 5.94 21.41 27.08
C ASN A 8 5.35 22.49 26.19
N HIS A 9 6.19 23.42 25.75
CA HIS A 9 5.81 24.45 24.79
C HIS A 9 5.94 23.92 23.35
N ALA A 10 4.99 24.29 22.49
CA ALA A 10 5.08 24.03 21.06
C ALA A 10 6.14 24.92 20.43
N CYS A 11 6.91 24.35 19.48
CA CYS A 11 7.91 25.11 18.72
C CYS A 11 7.29 26.10 17.72
N PHE A 12 6.01 25.90 17.37
CA PHE A 12 5.29 26.71 16.40
C PHE A 12 3.87 26.97 16.88
N ASP A 13 3.39 28.20 16.64
CA ASP A 13 2.06 28.66 17.06
C ASP A 13 0.95 28.22 16.10
N PHE A 14 0.81 26.91 15.90
CA PHE A 14 -0.23 26.35 15.05
C PHE A 14 -1.65 26.63 15.55
N ASP A 15 -1.83 26.83 16.86
CA ASP A 15 -3.11 27.18 17.46
C ASP A 15 -3.56 28.57 17.03
N ILE A 16 -2.63 29.52 16.88
CA ILE A 16 -2.89 30.88 16.42
C ILE A 16 -3.16 30.90 14.92
N ARG A 17 -2.32 30.17 14.14
CA ARG A 17 -2.46 30.09 12.66
C ARG A 17 -3.69 29.35 12.18
N PHE A 18 -4.10 28.31 12.90
CA PHE A 18 -5.19 27.41 12.51
C PHE A 18 -6.16 27.17 13.69
N PRO A 19 -6.82 28.22 14.20
CA PRO A 19 -7.60 28.13 15.44
C PRO A 19 -8.81 27.19 15.33
N LYS A 20 -9.40 27.07 14.14
CA LYS A 20 -10.55 26.20 13.88
C LYS A 20 -10.15 24.76 13.48
N MET A 21 -8.86 24.48 13.28
CA MET A 21 -8.41 23.16 12.88
C MET A 21 -8.14 22.28 14.12
N PRO A 22 -8.82 21.13 14.29
CA PRO A 22 -8.59 20.24 15.40
C PRO A 22 -7.14 19.80 15.51
N SER A 23 -6.62 19.68 16.72
CA SER A 23 -5.24 19.26 16.99
C SER A 23 -4.90 17.90 16.36
N TYR A 24 -5.86 17.01 16.26
CA TYR A 24 -5.71 15.69 15.62
C TYR A 24 -5.39 15.81 14.12
N LEU A 25 -6.08 16.68 13.39
CA LEU A 25 -5.78 16.93 11.97
C LEU A 25 -4.43 17.63 11.78
N ARG A 26 -4.10 18.61 12.63
CA ARG A 26 -2.77 19.23 12.65
C ARG A 26 -1.67 18.19 12.88
N ARG A 27 -1.86 17.28 13.84
CA ARG A 27 -0.94 16.17 14.11
C ARG A 27 -0.78 15.25 12.91
N SER A 28 -1.87 14.94 12.23
CA SER A 28 -1.84 14.13 11.00
C SER A 28 -1.06 14.81 9.89
N ALA A 29 -1.29 16.11 9.65
CA ALA A 29 -0.56 16.89 8.64
C ALA A 29 0.95 16.96 8.94
N ILE A 30 1.33 17.20 10.20
CA ILE A 30 2.74 17.22 10.62
C ILE A 30 3.38 15.85 10.40
N ARG A 31 2.72 14.75 10.77
CA ARG A 31 3.24 13.40 10.57
C ARG A 31 3.43 13.10 9.09
N HIS A 32 2.50 13.48 8.24
CA HIS A 32 2.60 13.33 6.79
C HIS A 32 3.80 14.12 6.23
N ALA A 33 3.96 15.38 6.63
CA ALA A 33 5.10 16.20 6.21
C ALA A 33 6.44 15.60 6.64
N LEU A 34 6.55 15.12 7.88
CA LEU A 34 7.75 14.45 8.37
C LEU A 34 8.07 13.18 7.58
N GLY A 35 7.06 12.36 7.26
CA GLY A 35 7.21 11.17 6.41
C GLY A 35 7.70 11.51 5.00
N THR A 36 7.14 12.55 4.39
CA THR A 36 7.56 13.05 3.07
C THR A 36 9.02 13.50 3.07
N VAL A 37 9.44 14.27 4.08
CA VAL A 37 10.84 14.72 4.23
C VAL A 37 11.77 13.54 4.50
N ALA A 38 11.38 12.59 5.34
CA ALA A 38 12.20 11.41 5.62
C ALA A 38 12.42 10.58 4.34
N SER A 39 11.36 10.32 3.57
CA SER A 39 11.45 9.64 2.28
C SER A 39 12.34 10.39 1.27
N TYR A 40 12.25 11.71 1.23
CA TYR A 40 13.13 12.52 0.39
C TYR A 40 14.60 12.39 0.80
N LYS A 41 14.90 12.47 2.11
CA LYS A 41 16.27 12.30 2.64
C LYS A 41 16.85 10.93 2.27
N THR A 42 16.07 9.86 2.41
CA THR A 42 16.50 8.51 2.03
C THR A 42 16.88 8.44 0.54
N ARG A 43 16.02 8.99 -0.34
CA ARG A 43 16.30 9.04 -1.79
C ARG A 43 17.52 9.90 -2.11
N LEU A 44 17.70 11.00 -1.40
CA LEU A 44 18.87 11.88 -1.59
C LEU A 44 20.16 11.15 -1.21
N ASN A 45 20.17 10.48 -0.06
CA ASN A 45 21.33 9.71 0.41
C ASN A 45 21.67 8.54 -0.55
N LEU A 46 20.65 7.87 -1.11
CA LEU A 46 20.87 6.83 -2.13
C LEU A 46 21.45 7.44 -3.42
N TRP A 47 20.96 8.57 -3.86
CA TRP A 47 21.46 9.28 -5.03
C TRP A 47 22.93 9.72 -4.85
N GLU A 48 23.28 10.23 -3.67
CA GLU A 48 24.67 10.60 -3.35
C GLU A 48 25.62 9.39 -3.37
N LYS A 49 25.14 8.22 -2.90
CA LYS A 49 25.93 6.97 -2.94
C LYS A 49 26.11 6.39 -4.35
N THR A 50 25.23 6.71 -5.29
CA THR A 50 25.30 6.24 -6.68
C THR A 50 26.02 7.20 -7.62
N ASP A 51 26.90 8.08 -7.10
CA ASP A 51 27.66 9.08 -7.84
C ASP A 51 26.83 9.98 -8.77
N GLY A 52 25.57 10.19 -8.43
CA GLY A 52 24.72 11.14 -9.14
C GLY A 52 24.41 10.79 -10.60
N LYS A 53 24.52 9.51 -11.00
CA LYS A 53 24.26 9.04 -12.38
C LYS A 53 22.82 9.30 -12.85
N SER A 54 21.90 9.45 -11.94
CA SER A 54 20.50 9.82 -12.21
C SER A 54 20.22 11.27 -11.83
N GLY A 55 19.11 11.84 -12.29
CA GLY A 55 18.71 13.20 -11.91
C GLY A 55 18.52 13.33 -10.39
N LYS A 56 19.01 14.43 -9.81
CA LYS A 56 18.89 14.70 -8.36
C LYS A 56 17.42 14.62 -7.92
N PRO A 57 17.09 13.85 -6.86
CA PRO A 57 15.75 13.76 -6.33
C PRO A 57 15.21 15.14 -5.96
N LYS A 58 13.93 15.38 -6.25
CA LYS A 58 13.22 16.59 -5.85
C LYS A 58 12.27 16.29 -4.69
N LEU A 59 12.16 17.23 -3.75
CA LEU A 59 11.11 17.17 -2.75
C LEU A 59 9.77 17.41 -3.43
N VAL A 60 8.97 16.35 -3.51
CA VAL A 60 7.60 16.43 -4.01
C VAL A 60 6.68 16.36 -2.81
N TYR A 61 5.77 17.29 -2.70
CA TYR A 61 4.73 17.28 -1.68
C TYR A 61 3.36 17.39 -2.35
N GLU A 62 2.41 16.68 -1.82
CA GLU A 62 1.02 16.76 -2.26
C GLU A 62 0.33 17.92 -1.56
N ASN A 63 -0.55 18.63 -2.28
CA ASN A 63 -1.31 19.75 -1.73
C ASN A 63 -2.36 19.32 -0.70
N HIS A 64 -2.54 18.04 -0.48
CA HIS A 64 -3.49 17.48 0.47
C HIS A 64 -2.83 16.34 1.25
N ALA A 65 -2.97 16.39 2.57
CA ALA A 65 -2.63 15.28 3.44
C ALA A 65 -3.84 14.37 3.60
N MET A 66 -3.59 13.07 3.79
CA MET A 66 -4.64 12.12 4.18
C MET A 66 -4.93 12.28 5.69
N PRO A 67 -6.06 12.89 6.08
CA PRO A 67 -6.36 13.09 7.50
C PRO A 67 -6.70 11.76 8.17
N VAL A 68 -6.22 11.59 9.40
CA VAL A 68 -6.59 10.47 10.27
C VAL A 68 -7.78 10.88 11.12
N PHE A 69 -8.84 10.11 11.06
CA PHE A 69 -10.06 10.31 11.85
C PHE A 69 -10.00 9.45 13.10
N TYR A 70 -9.55 10.01 14.22
CA TYR A 70 -9.41 9.28 15.47
C TYR A 70 -10.76 8.76 15.95
N ARG A 71 -10.79 7.49 16.39
CA ARG A 71 -11.99 6.82 16.91
C ARG A 71 -12.57 7.61 18.07
N ASP A 72 -13.90 7.63 18.17
CA ASP A 72 -14.73 8.32 19.16
C ASP A 72 -14.61 9.86 19.19
N VAL A 73 -13.58 10.42 18.59
CA VAL A 73 -13.35 11.86 18.50
C VAL A 73 -13.77 12.43 17.15
N MET A 74 -13.43 11.74 16.05
CA MET A 74 -13.69 12.20 14.67
C MET A 74 -14.31 11.12 13.80
N TYR A 75 -14.27 9.85 14.23
CA TYR A 75 -14.86 8.70 13.57
C TYR A 75 -15.64 7.88 14.58
N ARG A 76 -16.82 7.45 14.18
CA ARG A 76 -17.63 6.46 14.89
C ARG A 76 -18.16 5.44 13.90
N GLU A 77 -18.22 4.21 14.31
CA GLU A 77 -18.90 3.15 13.56
C GLU A 77 -20.41 3.39 13.58
N GLY A 78 -21.09 2.99 12.50
CA GLY A 78 -22.54 2.96 12.45
C GLY A 78 -23.14 1.91 13.39
N ALA A 79 -24.44 1.86 13.45
CA ALA A 79 -25.13 0.80 14.19
C ALA A 79 -24.83 -0.56 13.56
N GLU A 80 -24.81 -1.60 14.38
CA GLU A 80 -24.58 -2.97 13.93
C GLU A 80 -25.54 -3.35 12.79
N GLY A 81 -25.00 -3.94 11.73
CA GLY A 81 -25.76 -4.33 10.53
C GLY A 81 -26.10 -3.20 9.58
N LYS A 82 -25.59 -1.97 9.79
CA LYS A 82 -25.75 -0.85 8.86
C LYS A 82 -24.44 -0.50 8.17
N ASP A 83 -24.50 -0.27 6.87
CA ASP A 83 -23.36 0.18 6.07
C ASP A 83 -23.14 1.68 6.22
N GLU A 84 -22.95 2.13 7.44
CA GLU A 84 -22.85 3.53 7.80
C GLU A 84 -21.66 3.79 8.72
N ALA A 85 -21.10 4.98 8.63
CA ALA A 85 -20.13 5.51 9.59
C ALA A 85 -20.41 6.99 9.85
N TYR A 86 -19.90 7.50 10.96
CA TYR A 86 -20.03 8.91 11.30
C TYR A 86 -18.66 9.56 11.28
N LEU A 87 -18.53 10.62 10.49
CA LEU A 87 -17.33 11.43 10.39
C LEU A 87 -17.59 12.83 10.94
N LYS A 88 -16.68 13.34 11.74
CA LYS A 88 -16.72 14.74 12.19
C LYS A 88 -16.04 15.61 11.14
N LEU A 89 -16.84 16.35 10.38
CA LEU A 89 -16.41 17.21 9.29
C LEU A 89 -16.71 18.67 9.59
N TYR A 90 -15.94 19.56 8.95
CA TYR A 90 -16.15 21.00 9.03
C TYR A 90 -17.17 21.46 7.98
N ASP A 91 -18.25 22.09 8.40
CA ASP A 91 -19.33 22.56 7.51
C ASP A 91 -19.14 23.98 6.98
N GLY A 92 -18.00 24.60 7.24
CA GLY A 92 -17.69 25.98 6.93
C GLY A 92 -17.81 26.91 8.14
N HIS A 93 -18.54 26.53 9.18
CA HIS A 93 -18.72 27.27 10.41
C HIS A 93 -18.21 26.52 11.64
N ASP A 94 -18.58 25.23 11.75
CA ASP A 94 -18.23 24.39 12.89
C ASP A 94 -17.99 22.93 12.49
N TRP A 95 -17.51 22.14 13.45
CA TRP A 95 -17.27 20.71 13.30
C TRP A 95 -18.48 19.91 13.74
N LYS A 96 -19.16 19.25 12.76
CA LYS A 96 -20.37 18.47 12.98
C LYS A 96 -20.19 17.02 12.55
N TRP A 97 -20.98 16.14 13.15
CA TRP A 97 -21.06 14.74 12.77
C TRP A 97 -21.93 14.56 11.54
N PHE A 98 -21.39 13.90 10.54
CA PHE A 98 -22.09 13.53 9.31
C PHE A 98 -22.14 12.01 9.22
N CYS A 99 -23.33 11.47 8.95
CA CYS A 99 -23.49 10.09 8.56
C CYS A 99 -23.01 9.92 7.12
N VAL A 100 -22.14 8.97 6.88
CA VAL A 100 -21.64 8.59 5.56
C VAL A 100 -22.01 7.14 5.28
N ARG A 101 -22.50 6.88 4.08
CA ARG A 101 -22.82 5.54 3.64
C ARG A 101 -21.57 4.88 3.08
N LEU A 102 -21.33 3.65 3.50
CA LEU A 102 -20.21 2.81 3.04
C LEU A 102 -20.73 1.86 1.94
N GLU A 103 -19.83 1.36 1.11
CA GLU A 103 -20.16 0.35 0.13
C GLU A 103 -20.39 -0.99 0.83
N HIS A 104 -21.53 -1.61 0.60
CA HIS A 104 -21.91 -2.86 1.26
C HIS A 104 -20.87 -3.98 1.09
N THR A 105 -20.38 -4.16 -0.14
CA THR A 105 -19.36 -5.17 -0.46
C THR A 105 -18.06 -4.97 0.30
N ASP A 106 -17.66 -3.71 0.55
CA ASP A 106 -16.45 -3.39 1.32
C ASP A 106 -16.66 -3.69 2.82
N VAL A 107 -17.85 -3.37 3.36
CA VAL A 107 -18.21 -3.66 4.74
C VAL A 107 -18.27 -5.17 4.98
N GLU A 108 -18.93 -5.91 4.10
CA GLU A 108 -19.01 -7.38 4.13
C GLU A 108 -17.60 -8.02 4.09
N TYR A 109 -16.74 -7.52 3.18
CA TYR A 109 -15.35 -7.98 3.11
C TYR A 109 -14.58 -7.76 4.42
N LEU A 110 -14.74 -6.58 5.03
CA LEU A 110 -14.07 -6.28 6.31
C LEU A 110 -14.61 -7.15 7.43
N GLN A 111 -15.90 -7.36 7.51
CA GLN A 111 -16.52 -8.23 8.51
C GLN A 111 -16.07 -9.67 8.36
N LYS A 112 -16.06 -10.20 7.15
CA LYS A 112 -15.68 -11.59 6.87
C LYS A 112 -14.20 -11.86 7.16
N ASN A 113 -13.30 -10.96 6.78
CA ASN A 113 -11.86 -11.24 6.78
C ASN A 113 -11.11 -10.60 7.97
N TRP A 114 -11.68 -9.55 8.59
CA TRP A 114 -10.99 -8.72 9.56
C TRP A 114 -11.74 -8.53 10.87
N SER A 115 -12.88 -9.23 11.04
CA SER A 115 -13.61 -9.22 12.32
C SER A 115 -12.74 -9.71 13.47
N GLY A 116 -12.84 -9.05 14.61
CA GLY A 116 -12.05 -9.37 15.81
C GLY A 116 -10.59 -8.91 15.77
N LYS A 117 -10.08 -8.43 14.63
CA LYS A 117 -8.70 -7.91 14.54
C LYS A 117 -8.65 -6.43 14.90
N LYS A 118 -7.53 -5.99 15.50
CA LYS A 118 -7.34 -4.59 15.90
C LYS A 118 -7.19 -3.68 14.69
N ALA A 119 -8.19 -2.86 14.46
CA ALA A 119 -8.17 -1.84 13.41
C ALA A 119 -7.61 -0.51 13.93
N SER A 120 -6.81 0.17 13.11
CA SER A 120 -6.37 1.54 13.37
C SER A 120 -7.53 2.55 13.21
N ALA A 121 -7.31 3.79 13.63
CA ALA A 121 -8.16 4.90 13.22
C ALA A 121 -8.09 5.07 11.69
N PRO A 122 -9.24 5.24 11.00
CA PRO A 122 -9.25 5.33 9.56
C PRO A 122 -8.60 6.62 9.05
N THR A 123 -7.99 6.52 7.86
CA THR A 123 -7.55 7.68 7.08
C THR A 123 -8.49 7.93 5.93
N LEU A 124 -8.79 9.20 5.66
CA LEU A 124 -9.59 9.59 4.49
C LEU A 124 -8.66 9.80 3.30
N GLU A 125 -8.86 9.04 2.24
CA GLU A 125 -8.12 9.14 1.00
C GLU A 125 -9.05 9.54 -0.15
N LYS A 126 -8.61 10.48 -0.97
CA LYS A 126 -9.29 10.83 -2.21
C LYS A 126 -8.56 10.19 -3.39
N ARG A 127 -9.27 9.36 -4.16
CA ARG A 127 -8.78 8.78 -5.42
C ARG A 127 -9.71 9.18 -6.55
N HIS A 128 -9.20 9.95 -7.50
CA HIS A 128 -10.00 10.53 -8.57
C HIS A 128 -11.17 11.35 -8.00
N HIS A 129 -12.41 10.90 -8.19
CA HIS A 129 -13.63 11.57 -7.72
C HIS A 129 -14.29 10.87 -6.53
N LYS A 130 -13.68 9.79 -6.01
CA LYS A 130 -14.22 9.01 -4.88
C LYS A 130 -13.39 9.23 -3.62
N TYR A 131 -14.04 9.13 -2.47
CA TYR A 131 -13.41 9.13 -1.16
C TYR A 131 -13.45 7.73 -0.57
N PHE A 132 -12.38 7.36 0.10
CA PHE A 132 -12.20 6.05 0.73
C PHE A 132 -11.78 6.24 2.18
N LEU A 133 -12.38 5.46 3.08
CA LEU A 133 -11.86 5.26 4.42
C LEU A 133 -10.92 4.06 4.39
N ARG A 134 -9.65 4.29 4.69
CA ARG A 134 -8.64 3.24 4.73
C ARG A 134 -8.39 2.85 6.18
N PHE A 135 -8.59 1.58 6.50
CA PHE A 135 -8.26 0.98 7.79
C PHE A 135 -6.97 0.17 7.66
N PHE A 136 -6.13 0.23 8.68
CA PHE A 136 -4.97 -0.63 8.83
C PHE A 136 -5.26 -1.61 9.95
N TYR A 137 -5.06 -2.87 9.70
CA TYR A 137 -5.21 -3.94 10.68
C TYR A 137 -3.84 -4.45 11.06
N THR A 138 -3.67 -4.74 12.34
CA THR A 138 -2.45 -5.36 12.87
C THR A 138 -2.79 -6.76 13.32
N GLU A 139 -2.02 -7.72 12.83
CA GLU A 139 -2.10 -9.12 13.20
C GLU A 139 -0.72 -9.58 13.63
N GLU A 140 -0.66 -10.29 14.75
CA GLU A 140 0.55 -10.97 15.18
C GLU A 140 0.56 -12.34 14.51
N ALA A 141 1.52 -12.57 13.62
CA ALA A 141 1.75 -13.86 13.02
C ALA A 141 2.82 -14.60 13.80
N ALA A 142 2.51 -15.82 14.25
CA ALA A 142 3.53 -16.71 14.77
C ALA A 142 4.41 -17.19 13.59
N LEU A 143 5.70 -16.96 13.68
CA LEU A 143 6.65 -17.53 12.74
C LEU A 143 6.81 -19.04 13.03
N SER A 144 7.19 -19.80 12.01
CA SER A 144 7.50 -21.22 12.16
C SER A 144 8.52 -21.42 13.29
N GLN A 145 8.23 -22.37 14.19
CA GLN A 145 9.14 -22.77 15.26
C GLN A 145 10.07 -23.91 14.81
N THR A 146 9.96 -24.36 13.57
CA THR A 146 10.80 -25.42 12.99
C THR A 146 12.28 -24.98 13.04
N PRO A 147 13.20 -25.79 13.63
CA PRO A 147 14.62 -25.50 13.58
C PRO A 147 15.09 -25.31 12.15
N VAL A 148 16.02 -24.35 11.93
CA VAL A 148 16.48 -23.98 10.57
C VAL A 148 16.94 -25.18 9.74
N GLN A 149 17.56 -26.18 10.39
CA GLN A 149 18.05 -27.39 9.74
C GLN A 149 16.93 -28.32 9.24
N GLU A 150 15.73 -28.19 9.79
CA GLU A 150 14.57 -29.05 9.48
C GLU A 150 13.55 -28.33 8.59
N GLN A 151 13.77 -27.05 8.31
CA GLN A 151 12.84 -26.24 7.54
C GLN A 151 12.71 -26.71 6.09
N VAL A 152 11.49 -26.67 5.60
CA VAL A 152 11.17 -26.80 4.18
C VAL A 152 11.15 -25.39 3.57
N ILE A 153 11.93 -25.20 2.54
CA ILE A 153 12.15 -23.90 1.89
C ILE A 153 11.50 -23.92 0.51
N CYS A 154 10.69 -22.91 0.22
CA CYS A 154 10.24 -22.61 -1.13
C CYS A 154 11.14 -21.53 -1.73
N SER A 155 12.14 -21.91 -2.50
CA SER A 155 13.00 -20.96 -3.22
C SER A 155 12.32 -20.54 -4.51
N VAL A 156 12.26 -19.24 -4.77
CA VAL A 156 11.56 -18.64 -5.92
C VAL A 156 12.54 -17.83 -6.74
N ASP A 157 12.67 -18.23 -7.99
CA ASP A 157 13.34 -17.48 -9.05
C ASP A 157 12.30 -16.82 -9.96
N LEU A 158 12.39 -15.49 -10.13
CA LEU A 158 11.49 -14.72 -10.98
C LEU A 158 12.14 -14.45 -12.32
N GLY A 159 11.45 -14.82 -13.39
CA GLY A 159 11.98 -14.71 -14.75
C GLY A 159 11.08 -13.93 -15.70
N ILE A 160 11.63 -13.60 -16.86
CA ILE A 160 10.90 -12.90 -17.93
C ILE A 160 10.12 -13.92 -18.80
N ASN A 161 10.73 -15.03 -19.13
CA ASN A 161 10.12 -16.07 -19.97
C ASN A 161 9.15 -16.94 -19.19
N THR A 162 9.59 -17.46 -18.05
CA THR A 162 8.75 -18.11 -17.03
C THR A 162 8.54 -17.13 -15.91
N ASP A 163 7.30 -16.91 -15.46
CA ASP A 163 7.00 -15.89 -14.45
C ASP A 163 7.68 -16.17 -13.12
N ALA A 164 7.66 -17.44 -12.69
CA ALA A 164 8.38 -17.89 -11.51
C ALA A 164 8.70 -19.40 -11.61
N VAL A 165 9.85 -19.78 -11.06
CA VAL A 165 10.20 -21.16 -10.79
C VAL A 165 10.28 -21.35 -9.28
N CYS A 166 9.37 -22.15 -8.73
CA CYS A 166 9.35 -22.48 -7.31
C CYS A 166 10.06 -23.82 -7.11
N THR A 167 11.11 -23.86 -6.33
CA THR A 167 11.82 -25.08 -5.94
C THR A 167 11.57 -25.32 -4.46
N ILE A 168 10.94 -26.46 -4.14
CA ILE A 168 10.76 -26.93 -2.77
C ILE A 168 11.98 -27.74 -2.38
N MET A 169 12.63 -27.38 -1.29
CA MET A 169 13.86 -28.01 -0.85
C MET A 169 13.95 -28.06 0.68
N ARG A 170 14.75 -28.98 1.20
CA ARG A 170 15.14 -29.01 2.60
C ARG A 170 16.34 -28.08 2.85
N ALA A 171 16.57 -27.75 4.11
CA ALA A 171 17.70 -26.92 4.51
C ALA A 171 19.08 -27.51 4.15
N ASP A 172 19.18 -28.83 3.98
CA ASP A 172 20.37 -29.54 3.53
C ASP A 172 20.62 -29.43 2.01
N GLY A 173 19.72 -28.76 1.27
CA GLY A 173 19.80 -28.60 -0.18
C GLY A 173 19.09 -29.71 -0.98
N THR A 174 18.49 -30.70 -0.33
CA THR A 174 17.74 -31.76 -1.02
C THR A 174 16.48 -31.17 -1.68
N VAL A 175 16.38 -31.23 -3.00
CA VAL A 175 15.22 -30.79 -3.78
C VAL A 175 14.11 -31.83 -3.70
N LEU A 176 12.95 -31.39 -3.22
CA LEU A 176 11.73 -32.21 -3.10
C LEU A 176 10.83 -32.11 -4.34
N GLY A 177 10.82 -30.95 -4.97
CA GLY A 177 9.99 -30.72 -6.15
C GLY A 177 10.23 -29.36 -6.79
N ARG A 178 9.72 -29.19 -8.02
CA ARG A 178 9.75 -27.91 -8.75
C ARG A 178 8.40 -27.65 -9.40
N LYS A 179 8.00 -26.38 -9.40
CA LYS A 179 6.81 -25.91 -10.09
C LYS A 179 7.15 -24.70 -10.94
N PHE A 180 6.79 -24.75 -12.20
CA PHE A 180 6.90 -23.63 -13.13
C PHE A 180 5.56 -22.93 -13.17
N ILE A 181 5.59 -21.62 -12.95
CA ILE A 181 4.42 -20.73 -13.00
C ILE A 181 4.58 -19.87 -14.23
N ASP A 182 3.62 -19.92 -15.14
CA ASP A 182 3.64 -19.14 -16.37
C ASP A 182 2.23 -18.75 -16.79
N HIS A 183 2.07 -17.51 -17.27
CA HIS A 183 0.81 -16.93 -17.73
C HIS A 183 0.98 -16.36 -19.14
N PRO A 184 1.13 -17.23 -20.16
CA PRO A 184 1.45 -16.78 -21.52
C PRO A 184 0.34 -15.91 -22.14
N SER A 185 -0.93 -16.17 -21.84
CA SER A 185 -2.06 -15.39 -22.36
C SER A 185 -2.06 -13.94 -21.82
N GLU A 186 -1.73 -13.77 -20.55
CA GLU A 186 -1.63 -12.47 -19.88
C GLU A 186 -0.41 -11.69 -20.40
N LYS A 187 0.73 -12.36 -20.59
CA LYS A 187 1.93 -11.76 -21.20
C LYS A 187 1.67 -11.31 -22.63
N ASP A 188 1.03 -12.15 -23.44
CA ASP A 188 0.63 -11.80 -24.80
C ASP A 188 -0.31 -10.61 -24.83
N ARG A 189 -1.28 -10.57 -23.93
CA ARG A 189 -2.19 -9.44 -23.79
C ARG A 189 -1.43 -8.16 -23.44
N MET A 190 -0.46 -8.25 -22.53
CA MET A 190 0.38 -7.12 -22.14
C MET A 190 1.26 -6.67 -23.29
N TYR A 191 1.92 -7.59 -24.00
CA TYR A 191 2.74 -7.30 -25.17
C TYR A 191 1.94 -6.58 -26.27
N ARG A 192 0.75 -7.09 -26.61
CA ARG A 192 -0.14 -6.44 -27.60
C ARG A 192 -0.57 -5.03 -27.15
N THR A 193 -0.84 -4.86 -25.84
CA THR A 193 -1.22 -3.56 -25.30
C THR A 193 -0.07 -2.56 -25.37
N LEU A 194 1.15 -2.96 -25.04
CA LEU A 194 2.36 -2.15 -25.18
C LEU A 194 2.65 -1.81 -26.65
N GLY A 195 2.44 -2.76 -27.57
CA GLY A 195 2.56 -2.53 -29.01
C GLY A 195 1.60 -1.45 -29.51
N ARG A 196 0.33 -1.46 -29.02
CA ARG A 196 -0.67 -0.42 -29.32
C ARG A 196 -0.26 0.96 -28.77
N ILE A 197 0.33 1.00 -27.57
CA ILE A 197 0.84 2.25 -26.98
C ILE A 197 2.00 2.80 -27.82
N ARG A 198 2.97 1.95 -28.18
CA ARG A 198 4.12 2.35 -29.01
C ARG A 198 3.69 2.89 -30.39
N ARG A 199 2.70 2.26 -31.02
CA ARG A 199 2.12 2.74 -32.29
C ARG A 199 1.45 4.10 -32.10
N PHE A 200 0.59 4.21 -31.10
CA PHE A 200 -0.10 5.46 -30.79
C PHE A 200 0.86 6.62 -30.48
N GLN A 201 1.95 6.37 -29.75
CA GLN A 201 2.97 7.39 -29.46
C GLN A 201 3.74 7.84 -30.68
N ARG A 202 3.91 6.98 -31.69
CA ARG A 202 4.53 7.35 -32.99
C ARG A 202 3.60 8.21 -33.85
N GLU A 203 2.30 7.98 -33.77
CA GLU A 203 1.29 8.66 -34.58
C GLU A 203 0.78 9.96 -33.91
N HIS A 204 0.87 10.06 -32.61
CA HIS A 204 0.30 11.16 -31.81
C HIS A 204 1.26 11.58 -30.70
N SER A 205 1.19 12.84 -30.28
CA SER A 205 2.00 13.33 -29.17
C SER A 205 1.70 12.59 -27.84
N SER A 206 2.71 12.43 -26.98
CA SER A 206 2.69 11.63 -25.75
C SER A 206 1.63 12.02 -24.70
N ALA A 207 1.05 13.21 -24.82
CA ALA A 207 0.12 13.75 -23.81
C ALA A 207 -1.20 12.98 -23.65
N GLN A 208 -1.63 12.21 -24.66
CA GLN A 208 -2.94 11.53 -24.66
C GLN A 208 -2.87 10.05 -24.28
N SER A 209 -1.74 9.51 -23.90
CA SER A 209 -1.57 8.07 -23.63
C SER A 209 -1.85 7.64 -22.17
N ARG A 210 -2.21 8.56 -21.26
CA ARG A 210 -2.39 8.28 -19.83
C ARG A 210 -3.36 7.12 -19.54
N GLY A 211 -4.51 7.07 -20.21
CA GLY A 211 -5.50 6.00 -20.01
C GLY A 211 -4.97 4.63 -20.44
N ARG A 212 -4.19 4.56 -21.52
CA ARG A 212 -3.57 3.32 -22.02
C ARG A 212 -2.50 2.81 -21.04
N TRP A 213 -1.66 3.71 -20.53
CA TRP A 213 -0.67 3.38 -19.51
C TRP A 213 -1.33 2.94 -18.19
N ALA A 214 -2.42 3.59 -17.77
CA ALA A 214 -3.17 3.18 -16.60
C ALA A 214 -3.77 1.77 -16.74
N TYR A 215 -4.25 1.43 -17.94
CA TYR A 215 -4.71 0.08 -18.25
C TYR A 215 -3.58 -0.95 -18.18
N THR A 216 -2.43 -0.67 -18.80
CA THR A 216 -1.26 -1.55 -18.77
C THR A 216 -0.77 -1.77 -17.34
N LYS A 217 -0.73 -0.70 -16.52
CA LYS A 217 -0.37 -0.81 -15.11
C LYS A 217 -1.31 -1.72 -14.34
N ARG A 218 -2.62 -1.66 -14.60
CA ARG A 218 -3.59 -2.58 -13.98
C ARG A 218 -3.34 -4.03 -14.38
N LEU A 219 -3.12 -4.30 -15.67
CA LEU A 219 -2.80 -5.64 -16.16
C LEU A 219 -1.53 -6.20 -15.47
N ASN A 220 -0.48 -5.39 -15.38
CA ASN A 220 0.76 -5.79 -14.72
C ASN A 220 0.54 -6.07 -13.21
N THR A 221 -0.27 -5.25 -12.55
CA THR A 221 -0.61 -5.45 -11.13
C THR A 221 -1.43 -6.74 -10.94
N GLU A 222 -2.39 -7.01 -11.81
CA GLU A 222 -3.18 -8.26 -11.75
C GLU A 222 -2.31 -9.49 -12.01
N LEU A 223 -1.46 -9.45 -13.03
CA LEU A 223 -0.51 -10.53 -13.29
C LEU A 223 0.39 -10.80 -12.08
N GLY A 224 0.98 -9.74 -11.50
CA GLY A 224 1.81 -9.86 -10.30
C GLY A 224 1.05 -10.48 -9.11
N ARG A 225 -0.22 -10.15 -8.90
CA ARG A 225 -1.07 -10.76 -7.86
C ARG A 225 -1.32 -12.24 -8.13
N THR A 226 -1.59 -12.59 -9.39
CA THR A 226 -1.85 -13.98 -9.79
C THR A 226 -0.60 -14.84 -9.57
N ILE A 227 0.57 -14.34 -9.97
CA ILE A 227 1.87 -15.01 -9.73
C ILE A 227 2.12 -15.16 -8.23
N ALA A 228 1.99 -14.09 -7.45
CA ALA A 228 2.19 -14.14 -6.01
C ALA A 228 1.24 -15.13 -5.31
N GLY A 229 -0.03 -15.18 -5.73
CA GLY A 229 -1.01 -16.14 -5.25
C GLY A 229 -0.62 -17.59 -5.59
N ALA A 230 -0.12 -17.82 -6.80
CA ALA A 230 0.32 -19.16 -7.23
C ALA A 230 1.57 -19.63 -6.48
N ILE A 231 2.51 -18.70 -6.18
CA ILE A 231 3.70 -18.98 -5.34
C ILE A 231 3.26 -19.34 -3.92
N GLY A 232 2.42 -18.50 -3.30
CA GLY A 232 1.92 -18.75 -1.94
C GLY A 232 1.19 -20.08 -1.83
N LYS A 233 0.29 -20.36 -2.76
CA LYS A 233 -0.43 -21.65 -2.83
C LYS A 233 0.52 -22.84 -2.96
N ASN A 234 1.56 -22.73 -3.80
CA ASN A 234 2.55 -23.81 -3.93
C ASN A 234 3.34 -24.02 -2.64
N ALA A 235 3.73 -22.95 -1.94
CA ALA A 235 4.42 -23.06 -0.66
C ALA A 235 3.53 -23.72 0.40
N GLU A 236 2.26 -23.33 0.48
CA GLU A 236 1.26 -23.89 1.40
C GLU A 236 0.99 -25.38 1.11
N GLU A 237 0.75 -25.76 -0.16
CA GLU A 237 0.53 -27.14 -0.59
C GLU A 237 1.70 -28.08 -0.24
N ASN A 238 2.91 -27.54 -0.16
CA ASN A 238 4.13 -28.30 0.18
C ASN A 238 4.61 -28.05 1.63
N HIS A 239 3.81 -27.41 2.46
CA HIS A 239 4.12 -27.13 3.86
C HIS A 239 5.47 -26.41 4.04
N ALA A 240 5.80 -25.47 3.17
CA ALA A 240 7.04 -24.73 3.28
C ALA A 240 6.99 -23.77 4.47
N ASP A 241 8.02 -23.81 5.33
CA ASP A 241 8.18 -22.94 6.48
C ASP A 241 8.56 -21.51 6.08
N VAL A 242 9.27 -21.36 4.95
CA VAL A 242 9.79 -20.09 4.48
C VAL A 242 9.78 -20.01 2.95
N ILE A 243 9.49 -18.82 2.42
CA ILE A 243 9.64 -18.49 1.00
C ILE A 243 10.85 -17.57 0.85
N VAL A 244 11.78 -17.95 -0.01
CA VAL A 244 13.01 -17.19 -0.27
C VAL A 244 13.00 -16.72 -1.71
N PHE A 245 13.24 -15.43 -1.90
CA PHE A 245 13.41 -14.81 -3.22
C PHE A 245 14.85 -14.46 -3.46
N GLU A 246 15.25 -14.43 -4.73
CA GLU A 246 16.55 -13.89 -5.12
C GLU A 246 16.63 -12.39 -4.75
N ALA A 247 17.80 -11.99 -4.19
CA ALA A 247 18.08 -10.58 -3.95
C ALA A 247 18.50 -9.91 -5.26
N LEU A 248 17.55 -9.24 -5.91
CA LEU A 248 17.84 -8.42 -7.09
C LEU A 248 18.51 -7.12 -6.65
N GLU A 249 19.78 -6.95 -6.97
CA GLU A 249 20.46 -5.65 -6.87
C GLU A 249 19.87 -4.71 -7.93
N MET A 250 19.16 -3.66 -7.50
CA MET A 250 18.58 -2.63 -8.36
C MET A 250 19.45 -1.37 -8.35
#